data_d8ae1133d9f614cba3bb92e95366f4a0
#
_entry.id   d8ae1133d9f614cba3bb92e95366f4a0
#
_cell.length_a   1.000
_cell.length_b   1.000
_cell.length_c   1.000
_cell.angle_alpha   90.00
_cell.angle_beta   90.00
_cell.angle_gamma   90.00
#
_symmetry.space_group_name_H-M   'P 1'
#
loop_
_entity.id
_entity.type
_entity.pdbx_description
1 polymer ?
#
loop_
_entity_poly.entity_id
_entity_poly.type
_entity_poly.pdbx_seq_one_letter_code
_entity_poly.pdbx_strand_id
1 'polypeptide(L)'
;MCRHTSPISLAFAILLTAMAQSGVEGQSARSDRAASTPWAPPRTSDGRPSLEGVWENNSATPLERPAQLANKPRLTDEELASMERRARDLFTPESDAVFGDGLYFALLAQKPASGLGATGTYSQNWLPDRYFEHRTSLIVDPADGKLPPATVEGERARKAAVGTFGRPAASAQEMSIQDRCIHYGFPDLFAAYMSVYRIVQTPDYVAIQMEKIHDTRIIPLDGRPHISSALRQYLGDARGHWEGDTLVVETANFHPNGNPMGGYSTLSDQNLRLVERFKRVAADTLEYTFTVDNPTMWTRPWTAVINWKQSKGELLEYACHEGNYSLRGMLSAARADEAASR
;
A
#
# COMPACT_ATOMS: atom_id res chain seq x y z
N MET A 1 63.84 -20.86 -40.66
CA MET A 1 63.75 -22.02 -41.61
C MET A 1 62.42 -21.89 -42.32
N CYS A 2 62.53 -21.50 -43.54
CA CYS A 2 62.00 -22.06 -44.81
C CYS A 2 60.46 -22.08 -44.88
N ARG A 3 59.87 -21.16 -45.72
CA ARG A 3 59.63 -21.25 -47.20
C ARG A 3 58.29 -22.04 -47.42
N HIS A 4 57.33 -21.67 -48.28
CA HIS A 4 57.28 -21.04 -49.59
C HIS A 4 55.83 -20.63 -49.90
N THR A 5 55.55 -19.46 -50.43
CA THR A 5 55.24 -19.00 -51.80
C THR A 5 53.91 -19.53 -52.43
N SER A 6 52.96 -18.66 -52.62
CA SER A 6 52.51 -17.97 -53.88
C SER A 6 51.87 -18.82 -54.98
N PRO A 7 51.24 -18.20 -55.95
CA PRO A 7 49.86 -17.69 -56.10
C PRO A 7 49.23 -18.32 -57.40
N ILE A 8 47.96 -18.11 -57.67
CA ILE A 8 47.42 -18.20 -59.08
C ILE A 8 46.28 -17.23 -59.27
N SER A 9 46.48 -16.41 -60.27
CA SER A 9 45.58 -15.41 -60.83
C SER A 9 44.68 -15.96 -61.94
N LEU A 10 43.79 -15.06 -62.42
CA LEU A 10 43.02 -15.04 -63.70
C LEU A 10 41.65 -15.73 -63.58
N ALA A 11 40.57 -15.21 -64.15
CA ALA A 11 40.39 -14.29 -65.26
C ALA A 11 38.96 -13.67 -65.22
N PHE A 12 38.90 -12.52 -65.83
CA PHE A 12 37.76 -11.77 -66.29
C PHE A 12 36.70 -12.56 -67.06
N ALA A 13 35.42 -12.29 -66.81
CA ALA A 13 34.40 -12.34 -67.85
C ALA A 13 33.29 -11.33 -67.53
N ILE A 14 33.31 -10.27 -68.32
CA ILE A 14 32.25 -9.28 -68.45
C ILE A 14 31.12 -9.88 -69.26
N LEU A 15 29.89 -9.91 -68.74
CA LEU A 15 28.68 -10.07 -69.57
C LEU A 15 27.70 -8.96 -69.18
N LEU A 16 27.56 -7.98 -70.05
CA LEU A 16 26.46 -7.03 -70.08
C LEU A 16 25.19 -7.77 -70.52
N THR A 17 24.12 -7.69 -69.75
CA THR A 17 22.77 -7.90 -70.27
C THR A 17 21.79 -6.92 -69.58
N ALA A 18 21.11 -6.30 -70.46
CA ALA A 18 20.04 -5.32 -70.48
C ALA A 18 19.11 -5.18 -69.25
N MET A 19 18.79 -3.93 -69.02
CA MET A 19 17.70 -3.43 -68.17
C MET A 19 16.34 -4.02 -68.52
N ALA A 20 15.64 -4.52 -67.49
CA ALA A 20 14.19 -4.54 -67.46
C ALA A 20 13.75 -3.85 -66.19
N GLN A 21 13.24 -2.62 -66.30
CA GLN A 21 12.56 -1.93 -65.24
C GLN A 21 11.21 -2.62 -64.98
N SER A 22 11.14 -3.39 -63.91
CA SER A 22 9.88 -3.84 -63.34
C SER A 22 9.54 -2.91 -62.16
N GLY A 23 8.45 -2.17 -62.32
CA GLY A 23 7.92 -1.31 -61.27
C GLY A 23 7.62 -2.15 -60.00
N VAL A 24 8.26 -1.81 -58.95
CA VAL A 24 7.88 -2.31 -57.61
C VAL A 24 6.75 -1.42 -57.11
N GLU A 25 5.52 -1.88 -57.25
CA GLU A 25 4.39 -1.35 -56.51
C GLU A 25 4.70 -1.56 -55.00
N GLY A 26 4.83 -0.45 -54.30
CA GLY A 26 4.98 -0.44 -52.85
C GLY A 26 3.76 -1.04 -52.17
N GLN A 27 3.84 -2.32 -51.82
CA GLN A 27 2.95 -2.88 -50.81
C GLN A 27 3.29 -2.22 -49.49
N SER A 28 2.49 -1.23 -49.13
CA SER A 28 2.39 -0.72 -47.77
C SER A 28 2.11 -1.93 -46.86
N ALA A 29 3.13 -2.34 -46.12
CA ALA A 29 2.97 -3.29 -45.02
C ALA A 29 2.03 -2.62 -44.02
N ARG A 30 0.75 -2.97 -44.07
CA ARG A 30 -0.13 -2.77 -42.90
C ARG A 30 0.50 -3.55 -41.76
N SER A 31 1.10 -2.83 -40.84
CA SER A 31 1.42 -3.38 -39.52
C SER A 31 0.07 -3.75 -38.90
N ASP A 32 -0.31 -5.00 -38.99
CA ASP A 32 -1.34 -5.57 -38.13
C ASP A 32 -0.82 -5.41 -36.68
N ARG A 33 -1.16 -4.28 -36.09
CA ARG A 33 -1.07 -4.10 -34.66
C ARG A 33 -2.10 -5.08 -34.10
N ALA A 34 -1.65 -6.30 -33.82
CA ALA A 34 -2.45 -7.28 -33.13
C ALA A 34 -3.05 -6.57 -31.92
N ALA A 35 -4.37 -6.44 -31.89
CA ALA A 35 -5.07 -5.89 -30.73
C ALA A 35 -4.67 -6.78 -29.55
N SER A 36 -3.86 -6.24 -28.64
CA SER A 36 -3.46 -6.98 -27.45
C SER A 36 -4.74 -7.38 -26.73
N THR A 37 -4.95 -8.68 -26.56
CA THR A 37 -6.07 -9.20 -25.78
C THR A 37 -6.09 -8.45 -24.43
N PRO A 38 -7.22 -7.86 -24.03
CA PRO A 38 -7.31 -7.20 -22.74
C PRO A 38 -6.86 -8.17 -21.64
N TRP A 39 -6.01 -7.70 -20.73
CA TRP A 39 -5.55 -8.52 -19.62
C TRP A 39 -6.75 -8.99 -18.79
N ALA A 40 -6.77 -10.26 -18.43
CA ALA A 40 -7.78 -10.84 -17.55
C ALA A 40 -7.10 -11.54 -16.35
N PRO A 41 -7.68 -11.46 -15.16
CA PRO A 41 -7.11 -12.11 -13.99
C PRO A 41 -7.13 -13.64 -14.15
N PRO A 42 -6.11 -14.34 -13.64
CA PRO A 42 -6.17 -15.79 -13.49
C PRO A 42 -7.43 -16.20 -12.72
N ARG A 43 -7.91 -17.41 -12.93
CA ARG A 43 -9.08 -17.95 -12.25
C ARG A 43 -8.69 -19.08 -11.31
N THR A 44 -9.36 -19.16 -10.18
CA THR A 44 -9.33 -20.30 -9.27
C THR A 44 -10.11 -21.49 -9.88
N SER A 45 -10.01 -22.66 -9.27
CA SER A 45 -10.69 -23.87 -9.77
C SER A 45 -12.22 -23.75 -9.78
N ASP A 46 -12.79 -22.90 -8.96
CA ASP A 46 -14.23 -22.57 -8.90
C ASP A 46 -14.62 -21.41 -9.84
N GLY A 47 -13.69 -20.93 -10.67
CA GLY A 47 -13.91 -19.91 -11.72
C GLY A 47 -13.90 -18.46 -11.21
N ARG A 48 -13.63 -18.22 -9.94
CA ARG A 48 -13.50 -16.86 -9.38
C ARG A 48 -12.17 -16.22 -9.81
N PRO A 49 -12.07 -14.90 -9.87
CA PRO A 49 -10.78 -14.24 -10.07
C PRO A 49 -9.81 -14.61 -8.95
N SER A 50 -8.59 -14.99 -9.30
CA SER A 50 -7.56 -15.29 -8.32
C SER A 50 -6.93 -14.00 -7.79
N LEU A 51 -7.13 -13.75 -6.51
CA LEU A 51 -6.42 -12.72 -5.73
C LEU A 51 -5.24 -13.34 -4.97
N GLU A 52 -5.04 -14.67 -5.09
CA GLU A 52 -4.00 -15.40 -4.37
C GLU A 52 -2.61 -14.86 -4.64
N GLY A 53 -1.78 -14.91 -3.61
CA GLY A 53 -0.39 -14.49 -3.67
C GLY A 53 0.05 -13.72 -2.45
N VAL A 54 1.29 -13.23 -2.53
CA VAL A 54 1.86 -12.32 -1.54
C VAL A 54 1.89 -10.92 -2.15
N TRP A 55 1.31 -9.99 -1.45
CA TRP A 55 1.12 -8.61 -1.87
C TRP A 55 1.75 -7.65 -0.87
N GLU A 56 2.16 -6.47 -1.33
CA GLU A 56 2.76 -5.47 -0.46
C GLU A 56 2.17 -4.07 -0.70
N ASN A 57 1.96 -3.32 0.38
CA ASN A 57 1.60 -1.92 0.34
C ASN A 57 2.82 -1.05 0.56
N ASN A 58 3.52 -0.70 -0.50
CA ASN A 58 4.67 0.20 -0.48
C ASN A 58 4.37 1.53 -1.20
N SER A 59 3.10 1.95 -1.23
CA SER A 59 2.71 3.20 -1.85
C SER A 59 3.42 4.40 -1.21
N ALA A 60 4.00 5.25 -2.04
CA ALA A 60 4.52 6.55 -1.61
C ALA A 60 3.43 7.63 -1.55
N THR A 61 2.26 7.39 -2.18
CA THR A 61 1.16 8.35 -2.25
C THR A 61 0.60 8.62 -0.86
N PRO A 62 0.49 9.89 -0.42
CA PRO A 62 -0.03 10.22 0.90
C PRO A 62 -1.54 9.99 1.00
N LEU A 63 -2.04 9.79 2.21
CA LEU A 63 -3.48 9.64 2.45
C LEU A 63 -4.22 10.87 1.92
N GLU A 64 -3.83 12.05 2.35
CA GLU A 64 -4.43 13.32 1.92
C GLU A 64 -3.55 14.04 0.91
N ARG A 65 -4.19 14.71 -0.05
CA ARG A 65 -3.48 15.55 -1.02
C ARG A 65 -2.74 16.69 -0.32
N PRO A 66 -1.41 16.82 -0.52
CA PRO A 66 -0.64 17.93 0.03
C PRO A 66 -1.17 19.29 -0.43
N ALA A 67 -1.09 20.31 0.43
CA ALA A 67 -1.56 21.66 0.12
C ALA A 67 -0.87 22.25 -1.14
N GLN A 68 0.41 21.92 -1.35
CA GLN A 68 1.18 22.32 -2.54
C GLN A 68 0.62 21.74 -3.85
N LEU A 69 -0.18 20.68 -3.76
CA LEU A 69 -0.80 19.99 -4.90
C LEU A 69 -2.34 20.08 -4.86
N ALA A 70 -2.92 21.03 -4.14
CA ALA A 70 -4.37 21.15 -3.90
C ALA A 70 -5.20 21.08 -5.21
N ASN A 71 -4.73 21.73 -6.28
CA ASN A 71 -5.40 21.77 -7.58
C ASN A 71 -4.83 20.75 -8.58
N LYS A 72 -3.99 19.81 -8.12
CA LYS A 72 -3.32 18.83 -8.97
C LYS A 72 -3.63 17.41 -8.51
N PRO A 73 -4.72 16.80 -8.94
CA PRO A 73 -5.08 15.44 -8.54
C PRO A 73 -4.15 14.36 -9.13
N ARG A 74 -3.44 14.69 -10.22
CA ARG A 74 -2.51 13.77 -10.87
C ARG A 74 -1.24 14.49 -11.30
N LEU A 75 -0.10 13.82 -11.14
CA LEU A 75 1.20 14.22 -11.69
C LEU A 75 1.25 13.89 -13.19
N THR A 76 2.03 14.66 -13.95
CA THR A 76 2.45 14.28 -15.31
C THR A 76 3.54 13.20 -15.24
N ASP A 77 3.87 12.57 -16.39
CA ASP A 77 4.95 11.58 -16.46
C ASP A 77 6.30 12.19 -16.05
N GLU A 78 6.58 13.44 -16.46
CA GLU A 78 7.82 14.13 -16.10
C GLU A 78 7.90 14.44 -14.61
N GLU A 79 6.78 14.85 -14.00
CA GLU A 79 6.73 15.14 -12.57
C GLU A 79 6.90 13.86 -11.74
N LEU A 80 6.24 12.77 -12.15
CA LEU A 80 6.39 11.47 -11.53
C LEU A 80 7.85 11.00 -11.59
N ALA A 81 8.45 11.01 -12.78
CA ALA A 81 9.86 10.65 -12.97
C ALA A 81 10.81 11.55 -12.18
N SER A 82 10.47 12.85 -12.03
CA SER A 82 11.23 13.78 -11.20
C SER A 82 11.15 13.44 -9.71
N MET A 83 9.97 13.05 -9.21
CA MET A 83 9.81 12.62 -7.81
C MET A 83 10.58 11.34 -7.53
N GLU A 84 10.53 10.37 -8.42
CA GLU A 84 11.29 9.12 -8.29
C GLU A 84 12.80 9.35 -8.27
N ARG A 85 13.33 10.24 -9.12
CA ARG A 85 14.75 10.61 -9.07
C ARG A 85 15.10 11.23 -7.72
N ARG A 86 14.33 12.21 -7.26
CA ARG A 86 14.54 12.85 -5.96
C ARG A 86 14.47 11.87 -4.80
N ALA A 87 13.58 10.89 -4.88
CA ALA A 87 13.50 9.85 -3.85
C ALA A 87 14.79 9.05 -3.77
N ARG A 88 15.36 8.65 -4.92
CA ARG A 88 16.64 7.94 -4.96
C ARG A 88 17.81 8.78 -4.41
N ASP A 89 17.77 10.10 -4.65
CA ASP A 89 18.84 11.01 -4.19
C ASP A 89 18.75 11.32 -2.69
N LEU A 90 17.52 11.40 -2.13
CA LEU A 90 17.29 11.79 -0.74
C LEU A 90 17.26 10.61 0.23
N PHE A 91 16.85 9.43 -0.23
CA PHE A 91 16.66 8.24 0.60
C PHE A 91 17.67 7.16 0.21
N THR A 92 18.94 7.41 0.53
CA THR A 92 20.01 6.44 0.33
C THR A 92 20.01 5.39 1.45
N PRO A 93 20.67 4.24 1.26
CA PRO A 93 20.81 3.23 2.32
C PRO A 93 21.35 3.77 3.65
N GLU A 94 22.15 4.82 3.61
CA GLU A 94 22.78 5.45 4.77
C GLU A 94 21.87 6.49 5.44
N SER A 95 20.76 6.89 4.81
CA SER A 95 19.82 7.85 5.39
C SER A 95 18.93 7.19 6.44
N ASP A 96 18.36 8.02 7.33
CA ASP A 96 17.35 7.55 8.26
C ASP A 96 16.06 7.16 7.52
N ALA A 97 15.40 6.15 8.03
CA ALA A 97 14.15 5.65 7.48
C ALA A 97 13.03 6.68 7.59
N VAL A 98 12.30 6.88 6.50
CA VAL A 98 11.13 7.77 6.43
C VAL A 98 9.86 6.97 6.19
N PHE A 99 8.99 6.98 7.18
CA PHE A 99 7.75 6.21 7.18
C PHE A 99 6.55 7.02 6.72
N GLY A 100 5.51 6.31 6.27
CA GLY A 100 4.21 6.88 5.93
C GLY A 100 4.30 8.04 4.93
N ASP A 101 3.48 9.06 5.14
CA ASP A 101 3.36 10.23 4.26
C ASP A 101 4.59 11.16 4.31
N GLY A 102 5.45 11.00 5.34
CA GLY A 102 6.65 11.83 5.53
C GLY A 102 7.59 11.83 4.33
N LEU A 103 7.71 10.70 3.62
CA LEU A 103 8.50 10.60 2.41
C LEU A 103 8.00 11.57 1.32
N TYR A 104 6.70 11.58 1.06
CA TYR A 104 6.12 12.44 0.03
C TYR A 104 6.29 13.93 0.36
N PHE A 105 6.10 14.30 1.63
CA PHE A 105 6.30 15.67 2.09
C PHE A 105 7.76 16.11 2.00
N ALA A 106 8.70 15.23 2.33
CA ALA A 106 10.14 15.51 2.18
C ALA A 106 10.51 15.77 0.71
N LEU A 107 9.95 14.99 -0.23
CA LEU A 107 10.17 15.18 -1.66
C LEU A 107 9.61 16.52 -2.15
N LEU A 108 8.44 16.93 -1.69
CA LEU A 108 7.85 18.23 -2.04
C LEU A 108 8.65 19.40 -1.45
N ALA A 109 9.12 19.26 -0.22
CA ALA A 109 9.93 20.28 0.45
C ALA A 109 11.37 20.35 -0.07
N GLN A 110 11.83 19.38 -0.87
CA GLN A 110 13.21 19.21 -1.33
C GLN A 110 14.21 19.16 -0.16
N LYS A 111 13.79 18.61 0.97
CA LYS A 111 14.60 18.48 2.17
C LYS A 111 14.49 17.05 2.69
N PRO A 112 15.56 16.50 3.27
CA PRO A 112 15.41 15.28 4.05
C PRO A 112 14.29 15.44 5.07
N ALA A 113 13.54 14.39 5.32
CA ALA A 113 12.52 14.42 6.37
C ALA A 113 13.23 14.64 7.73
N SER A 114 13.26 15.88 8.18
CA SER A 114 13.71 16.19 9.52
C SER A 114 12.57 15.89 10.48
N GLY A 115 12.77 14.95 11.38
CA GLY A 115 11.78 14.71 12.42
C GLY A 115 11.77 13.31 12.98
N LEU A 116 12.15 12.31 12.20
CA LEU A 116 12.53 11.01 12.77
C LEU A 116 14.06 10.89 12.78
N GLY A 117 14.64 12.02 12.85
CA GLY A 117 15.96 12.48 13.13
C GLY A 117 17.10 11.58 12.73
N ALA A 118 18.18 12.15 12.25
CA ALA A 118 19.51 11.56 12.19
C ALA A 118 19.95 10.99 13.57
N THR A 119 19.13 10.11 14.16
CA THR A 119 19.43 9.40 15.39
C THR A 119 20.25 8.15 15.11
N GLY A 120 20.36 7.75 13.84
CA GLY A 120 21.02 6.51 13.43
C GLY A 120 20.31 5.26 13.96
N THR A 121 19.06 5.38 14.42
CA THR A 121 18.34 4.27 15.07
C THR A 121 17.66 3.33 14.11
N TYR A 122 17.32 3.81 12.90
CA TYR A 122 16.67 2.98 11.90
C TYR A 122 17.07 3.42 10.49
N SER A 123 17.85 2.60 9.80
CA SER A 123 18.34 2.88 8.46
C SER A 123 17.25 2.68 7.40
N GLN A 124 17.29 3.47 6.34
CA GLN A 124 16.44 3.31 5.15
C GLN A 124 16.58 1.91 4.50
N ASN A 125 17.73 1.23 4.69
CA ASN A 125 17.95 -0.15 4.24
C ASN A 125 16.91 -1.17 4.74
N TRP A 126 16.24 -0.87 5.84
CA TRP A 126 15.22 -1.77 6.41
C TRP A 126 13.84 -1.56 5.80
N LEU A 127 13.67 -0.54 4.95
CA LEU A 127 12.41 -0.28 4.28
C LEU A 127 12.46 -0.81 2.85
N PRO A 128 11.38 -1.43 2.38
CA PRO A 128 11.24 -1.79 0.97
C PRO A 128 11.16 -0.54 0.09
N ASP A 129 11.50 -0.72 -1.18
CA ASP A 129 11.36 0.33 -2.18
C ASP A 129 9.91 0.82 -2.26
N ARG A 130 9.76 2.15 -2.23
CA ARG A 130 8.46 2.78 -2.39
C ARG A 130 8.13 2.91 -3.88
N TYR A 131 6.90 2.60 -4.24
CA TYR A 131 6.41 2.88 -5.58
C TYR A 131 5.60 4.18 -5.60
N PHE A 132 5.74 4.91 -6.70
CA PHE A 132 5.06 6.16 -6.96
C PHE A 132 3.97 5.96 -8.02
N GLU A 133 2.93 6.76 -7.93
CA GLU A 133 1.83 6.79 -8.90
C GLU A 133 1.48 8.24 -9.26
N HIS A 134 0.71 8.36 -10.34
CA HIS A 134 0.26 9.70 -10.77
C HIS A 134 -0.67 10.37 -9.76
N ARG A 135 -1.42 9.62 -8.96
CA ARG A 135 -2.32 10.20 -7.94
C ARG A 135 -1.51 10.93 -6.86
N THR A 136 -2.06 12.07 -6.41
CA THR A 136 -1.45 12.91 -5.38
C THR A 136 -2.09 12.72 -4.00
N SER A 137 -3.06 11.82 -3.91
CA SER A 137 -3.68 11.36 -2.65
C SER A 137 -4.22 9.95 -2.83
N LEU A 138 -4.25 9.18 -1.75
CA LEU A 138 -4.98 7.90 -1.71
C LEU A 138 -6.49 8.15 -1.69
N ILE A 139 -6.95 9.21 -1.02
CA ILE A 139 -8.36 9.62 -1.01
C ILE A 139 -8.80 10.02 -2.41
N VAL A 140 -9.87 9.39 -2.90
CA VAL A 140 -10.49 9.64 -4.19
C VAL A 140 -11.92 10.21 -4.06
N ASP A 141 -12.55 10.01 -2.93
CA ASP A 141 -13.81 10.65 -2.53
C ASP A 141 -13.70 11.07 -1.06
N PRO A 142 -13.77 12.36 -0.76
CA PRO A 142 -14.02 13.53 -1.61
C PRO A 142 -12.97 13.79 -2.71
N ALA A 143 -13.40 14.39 -3.81
CA ALA A 143 -12.56 14.62 -5.01
C ALA A 143 -11.38 15.60 -4.78
N ASP A 144 -11.45 16.42 -3.73
CA ASP A 144 -10.34 17.27 -3.30
C ASP A 144 -9.17 16.47 -2.69
N GLY A 145 -9.38 15.17 -2.46
CA GLY A 145 -8.36 14.28 -1.91
C GLY A 145 -8.07 14.54 -0.43
N LYS A 146 -9.06 15.04 0.30
CA LYS A 146 -8.96 15.34 1.73
C LYS A 146 -9.93 14.51 2.55
N LEU A 147 -9.59 14.28 3.81
CA LEU A 147 -10.56 13.74 4.76
C LEU A 147 -11.71 14.74 4.93
N PRO A 148 -12.95 14.25 5.05
CA PRO A 148 -14.07 15.12 5.41
C PRO A 148 -13.80 15.81 6.76
N PRO A 149 -14.49 16.94 7.03
CA PRO A 149 -14.42 17.54 8.36
C PRO A 149 -14.80 16.53 9.44
N ALA A 150 -14.04 16.53 10.53
CA ALA A 150 -14.39 15.73 11.69
C ALA A 150 -15.64 16.29 12.39
N THR A 151 -16.42 15.42 12.99
CA THR A 151 -17.50 15.82 13.90
C THR A 151 -16.91 16.40 15.20
N VAL A 152 -17.75 17.01 16.02
CA VAL A 152 -17.35 17.47 17.37
C VAL A 152 -16.80 16.31 18.20
N GLU A 153 -17.40 15.13 18.09
CA GLU A 153 -16.96 13.92 18.80
C GLU A 153 -15.64 13.40 18.22
N GLY A 154 -15.48 13.40 16.90
CA GLY A 154 -14.22 13.04 16.24
C GLY A 154 -13.06 13.95 16.66
N GLU A 155 -13.28 15.26 16.73
CA GLU A 155 -12.27 16.20 17.23
C GLU A 155 -11.94 15.94 18.71
N ARG A 156 -12.94 15.61 19.53
CA ARG A 156 -12.71 15.25 20.94
C ARG A 156 -11.88 13.99 21.04
N ALA A 157 -12.20 12.96 20.28
CA ALA A 157 -11.46 11.70 20.25
C ALA A 157 -10.00 11.92 19.82
N ARG A 158 -9.75 12.73 18.78
CA ARG A 158 -8.39 13.09 18.36
C ARG A 158 -7.59 13.81 19.45
N LYS A 159 -8.21 14.75 20.14
CA LYS A 159 -7.55 15.50 21.25
C LYS A 159 -7.32 14.63 22.48
N ALA A 160 -8.12 13.59 22.67
CA ALA A 160 -7.98 12.64 23.78
C ALA A 160 -6.97 11.52 23.50
N ALA A 161 -6.33 11.49 22.32
CA ALA A 161 -5.38 10.46 21.95
C ALA A 161 -4.28 10.24 22.99
N VAL A 162 -3.92 8.98 23.19
CA VAL A 162 -2.92 8.52 24.18
C VAL A 162 -1.82 7.76 23.45
N GLY A 163 -0.64 7.71 24.03
CA GLY A 163 0.52 6.98 23.50
C GLY A 163 1.50 7.88 22.78
N THR A 164 2.23 7.36 21.80
CA THR A 164 3.37 8.02 21.15
C THR A 164 3.07 9.44 20.63
N PHE A 165 1.84 9.68 20.17
CA PHE A 165 1.40 10.95 19.60
C PHE A 165 0.37 11.70 20.45
N GLY A 166 0.15 11.28 21.67
CA GLY A 166 -0.80 11.86 22.60
C GLY A 166 -0.25 12.01 24.02
N ARG A 167 -1.14 12.08 25.00
CA ARG A 167 -0.74 12.13 26.42
C ARG A 167 -0.06 10.82 26.85
N PRO A 168 0.84 10.84 27.85
CA PRO A 168 1.40 9.64 28.42
C PRO A 168 0.32 8.68 28.94
N ALA A 169 0.49 7.39 28.70
CA ALA A 169 -0.46 6.38 29.14
C ALA A 169 -0.36 6.16 30.66
N ALA A 170 -1.51 6.13 31.35
CA ALA A 170 -1.55 5.85 32.79
C ALA A 170 -1.38 4.33 33.06
N SER A 171 -1.73 3.48 32.14
CA SER A 171 -1.64 2.03 32.28
C SER A 171 -1.41 1.34 30.92
N ALA A 172 -1.07 0.05 30.95
CA ALA A 172 -0.93 -0.74 29.74
C ALA A 172 -2.23 -0.79 28.91
N GLN A 173 -3.39 -0.70 29.54
CA GLN A 173 -4.69 -0.72 28.83
C GLN A 173 -4.93 0.54 27.99
N GLU A 174 -4.28 1.65 28.33
CA GLU A 174 -4.34 2.90 27.56
C GLU A 174 -3.32 2.95 26.41
N MET A 175 -2.35 2.05 26.40
CA MET A 175 -1.41 1.94 25.29
C MET A 175 -2.13 1.47 24.02
N SER A 176 -1.58 1.84 22.87
CA SER A 176 -2.15 1.41 21.59
C SER A 176 -2.19 -0.12 21.45
N ILE A 177 -3.10 -0.63 20.66
CA ILE A 177 -3.20 -2.06 20.42
C ILE A 177 -1.99 -2.60 19.64
N GLN A 178 -1.28 -1.75 18.90
CA GLN A 178 -0.01 -2.08 18.25
C GLN A 178 1.10 -2.26 19.30
N ASP A 179 1.28 -1.30 20.25
CA ASP A 179 2.27 -1.38 21.31
C ASP A 179 2.02 -2.58 22.22
N ARG A 180 0.77 -3.00 22.33
CA ARG A 180 0.35 -4.18 23.12
C ARG A 180 0.42 -5.48 22.32
N CYS A 181 0.90 -5.47 21.09
CA CYS A 181 0.96 -6.63 20.19
C CYS A 181 -0.38 -7.34 20.00
N ILE A 182 -1.50 -6.61 19.98
CA ILE A 182 -2.83 -7.20 19.75
C ILE A 182 -3.06 -7.33 18.24
N HIS A 183 -3.00 -6.21 17.50
CA HIS A 183 -2.98 -6.18 16.04
C HIS A 183 -2.51 -4.81 15.53
N TYR A 184 -2.19 -4.72 14.24
CA TYR A 184 -1.76 -3.44 13.64
C TYR A 184 -2.91 -2.65 13.02
N GLY A 185 -4.01 -3.31 12.70
CA GLY A 185 -5.17 -2.72 12.03
C GLY A 185 -5.25 -3.02 10.53
N PHE A 186 -6.45 -2.83 9.99
CA PHE A 186 -6.73 -3.00 8.56
C PHE A 186 -7.94 -2.11 8.18
N PRO A 187 -7.84 -1.26 7.14
CA PRO A 187 -6.73 -1.09 6.21
C PRO A 187 -5.48 -0.53 6.88
N ASP A 188 -4.32 -1.06 6.49
CA ASP A 188 -3.06 -0.54 6.95
C ASP A 188 -2.64 0.65 6.07
N LEU A 189 -2.72 1.84 6.65
CA LEU A 189 -2.36 3.09 5.99
C LEU A 189 -0.88 3.47 6.19
N PHE A 190 -0.17 2.70 7.04
CA PHE A 190 1.24 2.94 7.31
C PHE A 190 2.11 2.08 6.37
N ALA A 191 2.19 2.50 5.11
CA ALA A 191 2.93 1.81 4.07
C ALA A 191 4.43 1.67 4.34
N ALA A 192 5.05 0.70 3.68
CA ALA A 192 6.49 0.45 3.61
C ALA A 192 7.18 -0.08 4.89
N TYR A 193 6.44 -0.48 5.91
CA TYR A 193 7.01 -1.18 7.06
C TYR A 193 6.25 -2.47 7.30
N MET A 194 6.80 -3.60 6.86
CA MET A 194 6.18 -4.93 7.00
C MET A 194 4.70 -4.96 6.56
N SER A 195 4.37 -4.16 5.53
CA SER A 195 3.01 -4.08 4.97
C SER A 195 2.82 -5.15 3.89
N VAL A 196 3.09 -6.39 4.26
CA VAL A 196 3.01 -7.57 3.40
C VAL A 196 1.79 -8.40 3.80
N TYR A 197 1.08 -8.90 2.79
CA TYR A 197 -0.18 -9.62 2.94
C TYR A 197 -0.14 -10.89 2.11
N ARG A 198 -0.55 -12.01 2.67
CA ARG A 198 -0.82 -13.24 1.92
C ARG A 198 -2.32 -13.41 1.80
N ILE A 199 -2.81 -13.56 0.57
CA ILE A 199 -4.20 -13.89 0.28
C ILE A 199 -4.29 -15.37 -0.11
N VAL A 200 -5.18 -16.07 0.56
CA VAL A 200 -5.55 -17.47 0.27
C VAL A 200 -7.06 -17.52 0.00
N GLN A 201 -7.45 -18.22 -1.07
CA GLN A 201 -8.84 -18.35 -1.46
C GLN A 201 -9.30 -19.80 -1.40
N THR A 202 -10.53 -19.98 -0.95
CA THR A 202 -11.32 -21.21 -1.10
C THR A 202 -12.69 -20.81 -1.66
N PRO A 203 -13.53 -21.78 -2.07
CA PRO A 203 -14.89 -21.45 -2.52
C PRO A 203 -15.74 -20.71 -1.47
N ASP A 204 -15.51 -20.97 -0.18
CA ASP A 204 -16.32 -20.48 0.93
C ASP A 204 -15.67 -19.35 1.73
N TYR A 205 -14.36 -19.14 1.59
CA TYR A 205 -13.61 -18.18 2.40
C TYR A 205 -12.49 -17.52 1.61
N VAL A 206 -12.20 -16.27 1.96
CA VAL A 206 -10.92 -15.61 1.67
C VAL A 206 -10.22 -15.35 2.99
N ALA A 207 -8.95 -15.74 3.10
CA ALA A 207 -8.10 -15.40 4.24
C ALA A 207 -7.06 -14.37 3.80
N ILE A 208 -6.93 -13.28 4.57
CA ILE A 208 -5.90 -12.25 4.38
C ILE A 208 -5.02 -12.26 5.63
N GLN A 209 -3.85 -12.87 5.50
CA GLN A 209 -2.82 -12.89 6.54
C GLN A 209 -1.95 -11.64 6.40
N MET A 210 -1.75 -10.92 7.49
CA MET A 210 -0.89 -9.74 7.57
C MET A 210 0.44 -10.12 8.23
N GLU A 211 1.56 -9.59 7.73
CA GLU A 211 2.86 -9.77 8.37
C GLU A 211 2.91 -9.07 9.72
N LYS A 212 2.47 -7.81 9.79
CA LYS A 212 2.41 -7.06 11.04
C LYS A 212 1.56 -7.77 12.08
N ILE A 213 2.20 -8.18 13.18
CA ILE A 213 1.57 -8.85 14.33
C ILE A 213 0.83 -10.15 13.92
N HIS A 214 1.17 -10.73 12.75
CA HIS A 214 0.72 -12.02 12.19
C HIS A 214 -0.80 -12.27 12.21
N ASP A 215 -1.62 -11.22 12.22
CA ASP A 215 -3.07 -11.36 12.19
C ASP A 215 -3.58 -11.94 10.87
N THR A 216 -4.67 -12.67 10.96
CA THR A 216 -5.37 -13.21 9.79
C THR A 216 -6.85 -12.88 9.84
N ARG A 217 -7.34 -12.19 8.81
CA ARG A 217 -8.77 -11.95 8.61
C ARG A 217 -9.36 -13.10 7.82
N ILE A 218 -10.36 -13.77 8.39
CA ILE A 218 -11.16 -14.80 7.71
C ILE A 218 -12.47 -14.17 7.25
N ILE A 219 -12.71 -14.20 5.94
CA ILE A 219 -13.85 -13.56 5.28
C ILE A 219 -14.74 -14.65 4.71
N PRO A 220 -15.88 -14.99 5.37
CA PRO A 220 -16.87 -15.92 4.82
C PRO A 220 -17.52 -15.36 3.56
N LEU A 221 -17.77 -16.23 2.57
CA LEU A 221 -18.41 -15.90 1.28
C LEU A 221 -19.80 -16.52 1.12
N ASP A 222 -20.33 -17.15 2.15
CA ASP A 222 -21.57 -17.94 2.13
C ASP A 222 -22.86 -17.12 2.35
N GLY A 223 -22.74 -15.80 2.40
CA GLY A 223 -23.90 -14.91 2.56
C GLY A 223 -24.51 -14.88 3.96
N ARG A 224 -23.85 -15.52 4.97
CA ARG A 224 -24.33 -15.45 6.35
C ARG A 224 -24.34 -13.99 6.87
N PRO A 225 -25.29 -13.61 7.74
CA PRO A 225 -25.32 -12.29 8.32
C PRO A 225 -24.13 -12.05 9.27
N HIS A 226 -23.88 -10.80 9.59
CA HIS A 226 -22.95 -10.45 10.66
C HIS A 226 -23.38 -11.09 11.99
N ILE A 227 -22.37 -11.38 12.84
CA ILE A 227 -22.64 -11.81 14.22
C ILE A 227 -23.36 -10.70 14.99
N SER A 228 -23.94 -11.06 16.14
CA SER A 228 -24.61 -10.08 17.00
C SER A 228 -23.70 -8.87 17.28
N SER A 229 -24.26 -7.67 17.20
CA SER A 229 -23.57 -6.42 17.55
C SER A 229 -23.12 -6.34 19.02
N ALA A 230 -23.58 -7.26 19.87
CA ALA A 230 -23.05 -7.42 21.22
C ALA A 230 -21.65 -8.05 21.25
N LEU A 231 -21.26 -8.74 20.17
CA LEU A 231 -19.94 -9.35 20.02
C LEU A 231 -19.07 -8.43 19.15
N ARG A 232 -18.03 -7.87 19.75
CA ARG A 232 -17.11 -6.94 19.09
C ARG A 232 -15.74 -7.57 18.91
N GLN A 233 -15.12 -7.34 17.75
CA GLN A 233 -13.79 -7.86 17.42
C GLN A 233 -12.85 -6.72 17.05
N TYR A 234 -11.57 -6.87 17.30
CA TYR A 234 -10.59 -5.83 17.00
C TYR A 234 -10.50 -5.52 15.51
N LEU A 235 -10.52 -6.55 14.65
CA LEU A 235 -10.52 -6.40 13.19
C LEU A 235 -11.95 -6.35 12.60
N GLY A 236 -12.98 -6.27 13.47
CA GLY A 236 -14.38 -6.33 13.06
C GLY A 236 -14.81 -7.71 12.59
N ASP A 237 -16.07 -7.82 12.20
CA ASP A 237 -16.69 -9.02 11.65
C ASP A 237 -16.90 -8.82 10.15
N ALA A 238 -16.11 -9.50 9.33
CA ALA A 238 -16.09 -9.36 7.88
C ALA A 238 -17.05 -10.33 7.19
N ARG A 239 -17.72 -9.88 6.10
CA ARG A 239 -18.53 -10.69 5.18
C ARG A 239 -18.17 -10.33 3.75
N GLY A 240 -17.94 -11.34 2.91
CA GLY A 240 -17.54 -11.15 1.53
C GLY A 240 -18.53 -11.71 0.52
N HIS A 241 -18.54 -11.08 -0.66
CA HIS A 241 -19.22 -11.59 -1.84
C HIS A 241 -18.50 -11.11 -3.12
N TRP A 242 -18.78 -11.76 -4.24
CA TRP A 242 -18.20 -11.39 -5.51
C TRP A 242 -19.16 -10.55 -6.35
N GLU A 243 -18.66 -9.42 -6.87
CA GLU A 243 -19.29 -8.60 -7.89
C GLU A 243 -18.43 -8.63 -9.17
N GLY A 244 -18.75 -9.54 -10.09
CA GLY A 244 -17.91 -9.78 -11.26
C GLY A 244 -16.50 -10.19 -10.88
N ASP A 245 -15.50 -9.38 -11.25
CA ASP A 245 -14.09 -9.61 -10.94
C ASP A 245 -13.61 -8.94 -9.64
N THR A 246 -14.52 -8.46 -8.82
CA THR A 246 -14.20 -7.75 -7.58
C THR A 246 -14.72 -8.53 -6.37
N LEU A 247 -13.85 -8.81 -5.41
CA LEU A 247 -14.27 -9.24 -4.08
C LEU A 247 -14.70 -8.00 -3.29
N VAL A 248 -15.93 -7.98 -2.82
CA VAL A 248 -16.48 -6.95 -1.93
C VAL A 248 -16.55 -7.51 -0.52
N VAL A 249 -16.04 -6.75 0.44
CA VAL A 249 -16.04 -7.14 1.86
C VAL A 249 -16.67 -6.03 2.68
N GLU A 250 -17.70 -6.37 3.43
CA GLU A 250 -18.30 -5.48 4.41
C GLU A 250 -17.85 -5.89 5.80
N THR A 251 -17.36 -4.93 6.59
CA THR A 251 -16.86 -5.17 7.94
C THR A 251 -17.54 -4.23 8.93
N ALA A 252 -18.07 -4.80 9.98
CA ALA A 252 -18.75 -4.09 11.08
C ALA A 252 -18.33 -4.68 12.44
N ASN A 253 -19.01 -4.29 13.51
CA ASN A 253 -18.79 -4.84 14.86
C ASN A 253 -17.37 -4.70 15.39
N PHE A 254 -16.73 -3.56 15.10
CA PHE A 254 -15.42 -3.24 15.64
C PHE A 254 -15.45 -3.02 17.16
N HIS A 255 -14.37 -3.43 17.82
CA HIS A 255 -14.20 -3.20 19.25
C HIS A 255 -14.01 -1.70 19.55
N PRO A 256 -14.66 -1.13 20.59
CA PRO A 256 -14.61 0.32 20.87
C PRO A 256 -13.19 0.84 21.16
N ASN A 257 -12.33 0.00 21.72
CA ASN A 257 -10.91 0.31 21.96
C ASN A 257 -10.01 -0.26 20.86
N GLY A 258 -10.58 -0.63 19.71
CA GLY A 258 -9.86 -1.07 18.54
C GLY A 258 -9.20 0.10 17.83
N ASN A 259 -8.18 -0.19 17.08
CA ASN A 259 -7.61 0.73 16.10
C ASN A 259 -7.54 -0.01 14.76
N PRO A 260 -8.67 -0.17 14.06
CA PRO A 260 -8.69 -0.99 12.86
C PRO A 260 -7.90 -0.39 11.70
N MET A 261 -7.51 0.88 11.77
CA MET A 261 -6.88 1.59 10.66
C MET A 261 -5.41 1.94 10.94
N GLY A 262 -4.59 0.97 11.22
CA GLY A 262 -3.16 1.04 11.56
C GLY A 262 -2.47 2.39 11.36
N GLY A 263 -1.85 2.93 12.39
CA GLY A 263 -1.20 4.24 12.39
C GLY A 263 -2.14 5.45 12.48
N TYR A 264 -3.43 5.28 12.19
CA TYR A 264 -4.47 6.33 12.27
C TYR A 264 -5.52 5.99 13.32
N SER A 265 -5.08 5.63 14.53
CA SER A 265 -5.90 5.12 15.63
C SER A 265 -7.08 6.02 16.02
N THR A 266 -6.95 7.31 15.76
CA THR A 266 -7.97 8.31 16.11
C THR A 266 -9.06 8.46 15.06
N LEU A 267 -9.04 7.65 13.99
CA LEU A 267 -9.99 7.74 12.88
C LEU A 267 -11.15 6.74 12.97
N SER A 268 -11.21 5.93 14.02
CA SER A 268 -12.19 4.86 14.11
C SER A 268 -12.68 4.60 15.53
N ASP A 269 -13.91 4.10 15.63
CA ASP A 269 -14.55 3.64 16.86
C ASP A 269 -15.48 2.43 16.56
N GLN A 270 -16.29 2.06 17.54
CA GLN A 270 -17.25 0.95 17.40
C GLN A 270 -18.33 1.16 16.33
N ASN A 271 -18.55 2.38 15.84
CA ASN A 271 -19.56 2.72 14.85
C ASN A 271 -19.00 2.66 13.41
N LEU A 272 -17.70 2.35 13.28
CA LEU A 272 -17.07 2.18 11.98
C LEU A 272 -17.76 1.06 11.19
N ARG A 273 -18.08 1.37 9.95
CA ARG A 273 -18.39 0.43 8.87
C ARG A 273 -17.34 0.60 7.79
N LEU A 274 -16.80 -0.50 7.34
CA LEU A 274 -15.79 -0.53 6.29
C LEU A 274 -16.33 -1.36 5.13
N VAL A 275 -16.32 -0.77 3.93
CA VAL A 275 -16.62 -1.49 2.68
C VAL A 275 -15.35 -1.52 1.86
N GLU A 276 -14.88 -2.72 1.54
CA GLU A 276 -13.60 -2.96 0.88
C GLU A 276 -13.81 -3.67 -0.45
N ARG A 277 -13.00 -3.35 -1.44
CA ARG A 277 -13.09 -3.92 -2.79
C ARG A 277 -11.69 -4.31 -3.25
N PHE A 278 -11.51 -5.57 -3.56
CA PHE A 278 -10.25 -6.12 -4.05
C PHE A 278 -10.43 -6.56 -5.48
N LYS A 279 -9.65 -5.97 -6.38
CA LYS A 279 -9.67 -6.27 -7.81
C LYS A 279 -8.27 -6.43 -8.35
N ARG A 280 -7.95 -7.58 -8.91
CA ARG A 280 -6.67 -7.75 -9.60
C ARG A 280 -6.74 -7.07 -10.96
N VAL A 281 -5.98 -5.99 -11.14
CA VAL A 281 -6.04 -5.11 -12.33
C VAL A 281 -4.88 -5.32 -13.29
N ALA A 282 -3.81 -5.99 -12.82
CA ALA A 282 -2.68 -6.42 -13.63
C ALA A 282 -2.07 -7.70 -13.05
N ALA A 283 -1.13 -8.30 -13.75
CA ALA A 283 -0.46 -9.51 -13.28
C ALA A 283 0.18 -9.32 -11.88
N ASP A 284 0.72 -8.13 -11.65
CA ASP A 284 1.47 -7.73 -10.45
C ASP A 284 0.75 -6.69 -9.59
N THR A 285 -0.53 -6.38 -9.88
CA THR A 285 -1.22 -5.27 -9.19
C THR A 285 -2.62 -5.68 -8.75
N LEU A 286 -2.85 -5.53 -7.45
CA LEU A 286 -4.14 -5.66 -6.79
C LEU A 286 -4.62 -4.27 -6.36
N GLU A 287 -5.68 -3.76 -7.00
CA GLU A 287 -6.34 -2.53 -6.58
C GLU A 287 -7.20 -2.82 -5.36
N TYR A 288 -6.87 -2.16 -4.27
CA TYR A 288 -7.59 -2.20 -3.02
C TYR A 288 -8.27 -0.85 -2.79
N THR A 289 -9.59 -0.84 -2.92
CA THR A 289 -10.43 0.33 -2.63
C THR A 289 -11.16 0.09 -1.32
N PHE A 290 -11.21 1.09 -0.46
CA PHE A 290 -11.99 1.00 0.77
C PHE A 290 -12.75 2.29 1.05
N THR A 291 -13.96 2.14 1.57
CA THR A 291 -14.83 3.23 2.01
C THR A 291 -15.01 3.14 3.52
N VAL A 292 -14.70 4.23 4.18
CA VAL A 292 -14.86 4.41 5.63
C VAL A 292 -16.16 5.18 5.87
N ASP A 293 -17.09 4.55 6.55
CA ASP A 293 -18.33 5.19 7.04
C ASP A 293 -18.30 5.15 8.57
N ASN A 294 -18.10 6.29 9.18
CA ASN A 294 -18.10 6.46 10.62
C ASN A 294 -18.71 7.83 11.01
N PRO A 295 -20.02 7.88 11.21
CA PRO A 295 -20.74 9.13 11.49
C PRO A 295 -20.39 9.75 12.85
N THR A 296 -19.75 9.00 13.74
CA THR A 296 -19.22 9.55 15.00
C THR A 296 -17.95 10.38 14.74
N MET A 297 -17.14 9.97 13.78
CA MET A 297 -15.84 10.59 13.52
C MET A 297 -15.89 11.64 12.42
N TRP A 298 -16.67 11.40 11.36
CA TRP A 298 -16.66 12.18 10.11
C TRP A 298 -18.04 12.67 9.73
N THR A 299 -18.10 13.84 9.10
CA THR A 299 -19.37 14.43 8.63
C THR A 299 -19.97 13.71 7.42
N ARG A 300 -19.19 12.87 6.73
CA ARG A 300 -19.61 12.00 5.61
C ARG A 300 -18.62 10.84 5.44
N PRO A 301 -19.02 9.78 4.74
CA PRO A 301 -18.09 8.72 4.31
C PRO A 301 -17.00 9.26 3.38
N TRP A 302 -15.88 8.55 3.34
CA TRP A 302 -14.78 8.81 2.42
C TRP A 302 -14.18 7.53 1.86
N THR A 303 -13.59 7.61 0.66
CA THR A 303 -13.04 6.46 -0.05
C THR A 303 -11.59 6.70 -0.44
N ALA A 304 -10.77 5.69 -0.26
CA ALA A 304 -9.39 5.69 -0.70
C ALA A 304 -9.07 4.45 -1.54
N VAL A 305 -8.02 4.55 -2.35
CA VAL A 305 -7.54 3.48 -3.23
C VAL A 305 -6.05 3.30 -3.03
N ILE A 306 -5.62 2.07 -2.82
CA ILE A 306 -4.22 1.67 -2.74
C ILE A 306 -3.98 0.58 -3.78
N ASN A 307 -2.93 0.69 -4.57
CA ASN A 307 -2.49 -0.39 -5.45
C ASN A 307 -1.45 -1.22 -4.71
N TRP A 308 -1.82 -2.41 -4.27
CA TRP A 308 -0.84 -3.36 -3.76
C TRP A 308 -0.05 -3.97 -4.91
N LYS A 309 1.25 -4.13 -4.72
CA LYS A 309 2.11 -4.79 -5.69
C LYS A 309 2.41 -6.22 -5.26
N GLN A 310 2.59 -7.09 -6.24
CA GLN A 310 3.02 -8.46 -5.95
C GLN A 310 4.40 -8.40 -5.29
N SER A 311 4.50 -8.97 -4.09
CA SER A 311 5.76 -9.05 -3.37
C SER A 311 6.71 -10.03 -4.06
N LYS A 312 7.99 -9.70 -4.06
CA LYS A 312 9.07 -10.59 -4.50
C LYS A 312 9.57 -11.49 -3.36
N GLY A 313 9.20 -11.16 -2.14
CA GLY A 313 9.55 -11.88 -0.92
C GLY A 313 8.41 -12.75 -0.39
N GLU A 314 8.70 -13.49 0.66
CA GLU A 314 7.73 -14.21 1.45
C GLU A 314 7.23 -13.34 2.59
N LEU A 315 6.09 -13.70 3.18
CA LEU A 315 5.62 -13.13 4.41
C LEU A 315 6.46 -13.71 5.55
N LEU A 316 7.07 -12.83 6.34
CA LEU A 316 7.96 -13.20 7.43
C LEU A 316 7.21 -13.22 8.77
N GLU A 317 7.81 -13.83 9.77
CA GLU A 317 7.31 -13.78 11.12
C GLU A 317 7.54 -12.41 11.76
N TYR A 318 6.50 -11.83 12.34
CA TYR A 318 6.58 -10.63 13.17
C TYR A 318 6.40 -11.02 14.64
N ALA A 319 7.51 -11.29 15.30
CA ALA A 319 7.55 -11.76 16.69
C ALA A 319 7.35 -10.59 17.69
N CYS A 320 6.18 -9.95 17.66
CA CYS A 320 5.89 -8.72 18.40
C CYS A 320 6.04 -8.85 19.91
N HIS A 321 5.69 -10.00 20.49
CA HIS A 321 5.76 -10.23 21.94
C HIS A 321 7.18 -10.50 22.43
N GLU A 322 8.02 -11.08 21.56
CA GLU A 322 9.38 -11.44 21.93
C GLU A 322 10.25 -10.20 22.11
N GLY A 323 10.77 -10.02 23.33
CA GLY A 323 11.59 -8.86 23.64
C GLY A 323 10.87 -7.52 23.61
N ASN A 324 9.53 -7.46 23.74
CA ASN A 324 8.77 -6.22 23.80
C ASN A 324 9.03 -5.46 25.10
N TYR A 325 10.24 -4.90 25.21
CA TYR A 325 10.61 -4.01 26.34
C TYR A 325 10.04 -2.60 26.19
N SER A 326 9.59 -2.21 24.99
CA SER A 326 9.10 -0.86 24.69
C SER A 326 7.88 -0.51 25.52
N LEU A 327 6.91 -1.40 25.67
CA LEU A 327 5.71 -1.18 26.49
C LEU A 327 6.08 -0.82 27.94
N ARG A 328 6.99 -1.60 28.55
CA ARG A 328 7.47 -1.33 29.91
C ARG A 328 8.26 -0.01 29.98
N GLY A 329 9.11 0.23 28.99
CA GLY A 329 9.92 1.45 28.91
C GLY A 329 9.05 2.71 28.84
N MET A 330 8.06 2.74 27.97
CA MET A 330 7.13 3.86 27.82
C MET A 330 6.32 4.13 29.09
N LEU A 331 5.83 3.07 29.76
CA LEU A 331 5.11 3.23 31.03
C LEU A 331 6.02 3.71 32.15
N SER A 332 7.28 3.29 32.18
CA SER A 332 8.25 3.76 33.17
C SER A 332 8.62 5.23 32.95
N ALA A 333 8.81 5.65 31.71
CA ALA A 333 9.05 7.05 31.36
C ALA A 333 7.88 7.94 31.77
N ALA A 334 6.65 7.53 31.47
CA ALA A 334 5.44 8.25 31.86
C ALA A 334 5.37 8.45 33.40
N ARG A 335 5.73 7.45 34.19
CA ARG A 335 5.79 7.57 35.68
C ARG A 335 6.91 8.51 36.17
N ALA A 336 8.05 8.50 35.46
CA ALA A 336 9.14 9.43 35.79
C ALA A 336 8.74 10.89 35.53
N ASP A 337 8.08 11.16 34.41
CA ASP A 337 7.60 12.49 34.02
C ASP A 337 6.54 13.00 35.01
N GLU A 338 5.61 12.13 35.43
CA GLU A 338 4.62 12.46 36.45
C GLU A 338 5.25 12.80 37.82
N ALA A 339 6.31 12.07 38.17
CA ALA A 339 7.04 12.34 39.42
C ALA A 339 7.81 13.67 39.36
N ALA A 340 8.37 14.01 38.22
CA ALA A 340 9.10 15.26 38.03
C ALA A 340 8.19 16.50 37.95
N SER A 341 6.90 16.32 37.65
CA SER A 341 5.91 17.40 37.55
C SER A 341 5.19 17.72 38.89
N ARG A 342 5.48 16.98 39.94
CA ARG A 342 4.98 17.20 41.31
C ARG A 342 5.94 18.04 42.13
#